data_431c2fc6d22cc8c2b141a432d83069b8
#
_entry.id   431c2fc6d22cc8c2b141a432d83069b8
#
_cell.length_a   1.000
_cell.length_b   1.000
_cell.length_c   1.000
_cell.angle_alpha   90.00
_cell.angle_beta   90.00
_cell.angle_gamma   90.00
#
_symmetry.space_group_name_H-M   'P 1'
#
loop_
_entity.id
_entity.type
_entity.pdbx_description
1 polymer ?
#
loop_
_entity_poly.entity_id
_entity_poly.type
_entity_poly.pdbx_seq_one_letter_code
_entity_poly.pdbx_strand_id
1 'polypeptide(L)'
;MKILHCKEYGPVENLVWEDVDSPEPGDNEVIVTIKAAALNFPDYLIVQGLYQFKPEVPFAPGNEGAGVIKKVGKNVTRVKEGDRVSFMLPYGAFAEEACTHEFG
;
A
#
# COMPACT_ATOMS: atom_id res chain seq x y z
N MET A 1 -2.52 -9.39 8.52
CA MET A 1 -1.23 -8.96 7.96
C MET A 1 -0.61 -7.84 8.78
N LYS A 2 0.68 -7.69 8.69
CA LYS A 2 1.41 -6.59 9.32
C LYS A 2 1.38 -5.35 8.46
N ILE A 3 1.15 -4.19 9.08
CA ILE A 3 1.09 -2.90 8.41
C ILE A 3 1.74 -1.83 9.29
N LEU A 4 2.46 -0.90 8.65
CA LEU A 4 2.99 0.25 9.35
C LEU A 4 1.98 1.39 9.25
N HIS A 5 1.32 1.70 10.36
CA HIS A 5 0.21 2.66 10.38
C HIS A 5 0.63 4.04 10.88
N CYS A 6 0.16 5.05 10.16
CA CYS A 6 0.09 6.42 10.66
C CYS A 6 -1.32 6.60 11.23
N LYS A 7 -1.43 6.60 12.56
CA LYS A 7 -2.73 6.75 13.25
C LYS A 7 -3.08 8.20 13.51
N GLU A 8 -2.08 9.06 13.46
CA GLU A 8 -2.23 10.51 13.55
C GLU A 8 -1.04 11.16 12.87
N TYR A 9 -1.24 12.33 12.30
CA TYR A 9 -0.15 13.10 11.73
C TYR A 9 0.81 13.56 12.81
N GLY A 10 2.10 13.56 12.51
CA GLY A 10 3.11 13.98 13.46
C GLY A 10 4.48 13.41 13.13
N PRO A 11 5.40 13.39 14.12
CA PRO A 11 6.74 12.85 13.91
C PRO A 11 6.71 11.39 13.44
N VAL A 12 7.71 10.99 12.67
CA VAL A 12 7.78 9.61 12.15
C VAL A 12 7.85 8.56 13.27
N GLU A 13 8.33 8.94 14.44
CA GLU A 13 8.37 8.06 15.61
C GLU A 13 6.98 7.61 16.07
N ASN A 14 5.93 8.32 15.64
CA ASN A 14 4.55 7.96 16.00
C ASN A 14 3.97 6.85 15.12
N LEU A 15 4.67 6.44 14.07
CA LEU A 15 4.24 5.30 13.26
C LEU A 15 4.28 4.02 14.09
N VAL A 16 3.29 3.16 13.92
CA VAL A 16 3.20 1.92 14.70
C VAL A 16 2.95 0.73 13.80
N TRP A 17 3.53 -0.41 14.16
CA TRP A 17 3.22 -1.69 13.53
C TRP A 17 1.95 -2.24 14.13
N GLU A 18 1.04 -2.69 13.27
CA GLU A 18 -0.22 -3.29 13.69
C GLU A 18 -0.54 -4.50 12.84
N ASP A 19 -1.39 -5.37 13.38
CA ASP A 19 -1.98 -6.47 12.61
C ASP A 19 -3.39 -6.06 12.20
N VAL A 20 -3.69 -6.20 10.91
CA VAL A 20 -5.01 -5.94 10.36
C VAL A 20 -5.40 -7.09 9.44
N ASP A 21 -6.68 -7.17 9.10
CA ASP A 21 -7.15 -8.17 8.14
C ASP A 21 -6.52 -7.91 6.78
N SER A 22 -6.23 -9.00 6.06
CA SER A 22 -5.78 -8.90 4.67
C SER A 22 -6.88 -8.29 3.81
N PRO A 23 -6.53 -7.40 2.87
CA PRO A 23 -7.52 -6.80 2.00
C PRO A 23 -8.10 -7.81 1.02
N GLU A 24 -9.31 -7.55 0.55
CA GLU A 24 -9.95 -8.32 -0.51
C GLU A 24 -10.06 -7.43 -1.76
N PRO A 25 -9.87 -7.97 -2.97
CA PRO A 25 -9.90 -7.15 -4.16
C PRO A 25 -11.34 -6.85 -4.59
N GLY A 26 -11.57 -5.62 -5.04
CA GLY A 26 -12.77 -5.32 -5.82
C GLY A 26 -12.66 -5.94 -7.21
N ASP A 27 -13.69 -5.74 -8.04
CA ASP A 27 -13.79 -6.42 -9.34
C ASP A 27 -12.62 -6.13 -10.30
N ASN A 28 -12.07 -4.93 -10.22
CA ASN A 28 -10.97 -4.48 -11.10
C ASN A 28 -9.66 -4.30 -10.35
N GLU A 29 -9.56 -4.86 -9.16
CA GLU A 29 -8.41 -4.68 -8.27
C GLU A 29 -7.64 -5.98 -8.10
N VAL A 30 -6.41 -5.83 -7.66
CA VAL A 30 -5.52 -6.95 -7.35
C VAL A 30 -4.96 -6.78 -5.94
N ILE A 31 -4.60 -7.89 -5.32
CA ILE A 31 -3.85 -7.90 -4.06
C ILE A 31 -2.43 -8.33 -4.39
N VAL A 32 -1.47 -7.53 -3.97
CA VAL A 32 -0.04 -7.80 -4.16
C VAL A 32 0.55 -8.19 -2.81
N THR A 33 1.24 -9.33 -2.75
CA THR A 33 2.12 -9.65 -1.62
C THR A 33 3.40 -8.88 -1.84
N ILE A 34 3.68 -7.91 -0.99
CA ILE A 34 4.79 -6.98 -1.16
C ILE A 34 6.10 -7.64 -0.75
N LYS A 35 7.08 -7.63 -1.63
CA LYS A 35 8.42 -8.17 -1.36
C LYS A 35 9.45 -7.07 -1.13
N ALA A 36 9.21 -5.88 -1.67
CA ALA A 36 10.07 -4.72 -1.49
C ALA A 36 9.24 -3.44 -1.64
N ALA A 37 9.55 -2.44 -0.85
CA ALA A 37 8.94 -1.12 -0.95
C ALA A 37 10.03 -0.08 -0.76
N ALA A 38 9.96 1.00 -1.53
CA ALA A 38 10.95 2.06 -1.46
C ALA A 38 10.47 3.20 -0.57
N LEU A 39 11.38 3.77 0.20
CA LEU A 39 11.11 4.96 1.00
C LEU A 39 11.48 6.19 0.16
N ASN A 40 10.52 7.08 -0.02
CA ASN A 40 10.70 8.30 -0.80
C ASN A 40 10.41 9.53 0.06
N PHE A 41 10.90 10.69 -0.36
CA PHE A 41 10.69 11.92 0.39
C PHE A 41 9.21 12.27 0.63
N PRO A 42 8.30 12.11 -0.34
CA PRO A 42 6.87 12.33 -0.07
C PRO A 42 6.31 11.50 1.07
N ASP A 43 6.80 10.28 1.29
CA ASP A 43 6.35 9.43 2.40
C ASP A 43 6.67 10.09 3.75
N TYR A 44 7.84 10.71 3.84
CA TYR A 44 8.27 11.41 5.04
C TYR A 44 7.38 12.64 5.32
N LEU A 45 6.99 13.36 4.28
CA LEU A 45 6.14 14.53 4.41
C LEU A 45 4.69 14.15 4.74
N ILE A 46 4.19 13.09 4.11
CA ILE A 46 2.77 12.71 4.22
C ILE A 46 2.40 12.31 5.66
N VAL A 47 3.28 11.59 6.35
CA VAL A 47 3.00 11.16 7.73
C VAL A 47 3.02 12.34 8.72
N GLN A 48 3.66 13.44 8.36
CA GLN A 48 3.69 14.65 9.18
C GLN A 48 2.56 15.62 8.84
N GLY A 49 1.73 15.30 7.84
CA GLY A 49 0.68 16.19 7.37
C GLY A 49 1.21 17.40 6.59
N LEU A 50 2.43 17.32 6.08
CA LEU A 50 3.12 18.42 5.39
C LEU A 50 3.05 18.32 3.87
N TYR A 51 2.48 17.22 3.36
CA TYR A 51 2.33 17.04 1.92
C TYR A 51 1.03 17.66 1.45
N GLN A 52 0.94 17.99 0.16
CA GLN A 52 -0.28 18.58 -0.42
C GLN A 52 -1.47 17.63 -0.40
N PHE A 53 -1.23 16.32 -0.28
CA PHE A 53 -2.25 15.30 -0.19
C PHE A 53 -2.25 14.74 1.24
N LYS A 54 -3.43 14.68 1.86
CA LYS A 54 -3.60 14.22 3.25
C LYS A 54 -4.59 13.07 3.31
N PRO A 55 -4.12 11.80 3.32
CA PRO A 55 -5.01 10.66 3.50
C PRO A 55 -5.72 10.72 4.84
N GLU A 56 -6.89 10.11 4.92
CA GLU A 56 -7.56 9.91 6.21
C GLU A 56 -6.76 8.92 7.05
N VAL A 57 -6.58 9.23 8.33
CA VAL A 57 -5.94 8.32 9.27
C VAL A 57 -6.96 7.29 9.78
N PRO A 58 -6.57 6.03 10.09
CA PRO A 58 -5.20 5.52 9.93
C PRO A 58 -4.90 5.12 8.49
N PHE A 59 -3.65 5.26 8.08
CA PHE A 59 -3.21 4.80 6.77
C PHE A 59 -1.76 4.30 6.86
N ALA A 60 -1.33 3.50 5.88
CA ALA A 60 0.06 3.13 5.74
C ALA A 60 0.72 4.06 4.72
N PRO A 61 1.89 4.63 5.02
CA PRO A 61 2.66 5.34 4.00
C PRO A 61 3.25 4.39 2.97
N GLY A 62 4.02 4.93 2.04
CA GLY A 62 4.69 4.16 1.00
C GLY A 62 3.98 4.29 -0.34
N ASN A 63 4.67 4.84 -1.35
CA ASN A 63 4.06 5.10 -2.64
C ASN A 63 4.55 4.21 -3.77
N GLU A 64 5.51 3.32 -3.53
CA GLU A 64 5.92 2.36 -4.54
C GLU A 64 6.42 1.06 -3.92
N GLY A 65 6.29 -0.01 -4.66
CA GLY A 65 6.74 -1.31 -4.23
C GLY A 65 6.75 -2.31 -5.36
N ALA A 66 7.17 -3.51 -5.02
CA ALA A 66 7.20 -4.65 -5.93
C ALA A 66 6.84 -5.92 -5.17
N GLY A 67 6.24 -6.85 -5.86
CA GLY A 67 5.84 -8.10 -5.24
C GLY A 67 5.19 -9.06 -6.22
N VAL A 68 4.37 -9.94 -5.68
CA VAL A 68 3.73 -11.03 -6.43
C VAL A 68 2.22 -10.90 -6.26
N ILE A 69 1.49 -11.03 -7.36
CA ILE A 69 0.03 -11.03 -7.34
C ILE A 69 -0.46 -12.21 -6.51
N LYS A 70 -1.23 -11.92 -5.47
CA LYS A 70 -1.83 -12.93 -4.58
C LYS A 70 -3.25 -13.27 -4.99
N LYS A 71 -4.06 -12.28 -5.33
CA LYS A 71 -5.46 -12.43 -5.74
C LYS A 71 -5.78 -11.41 -6.81
N VAL A 72 -6.76 -11.73 -7.64
CA VAL A 72 -7.26 -10.81 -8.67
C VAL A 72 -8.78 -10.72 -8.57
N GLY A 73 -9.33 -9.55 -8.85
CA GLY A 73 -10.78 -9.36 -8.97
C GLY A 73 -11.31 -10.02 -10.24
N LYS A 74 -12.62 -10.21 -10.27
CA LYS A 74 -13.25 -11.01 -11.34
C LYS A 74 -13.11 -10.42 -12.75
N ASN A 75 -12.89 -9.11 -12.87
CA ASN A 75 -12.75 -8.43 -14.16
C ASN A 75 -11.30 -8.17 -14.56
N VAL A 76 -10.35 -8.61 -13.75
CA VAL A 76 -8.92 -8.38 -14.03
C VAL A 76 -8.46 -9.29 -15.15
N THR A 77 -7.81 -8.72 -16.18
CA THR A 77 -7.32 -9.45 -17.34
C THR A 77 -5.84 -9.25 -17.62
N ARG A 78 -5.23 -8.19 -17.07
CA ARG A 78 -3.84 -7.81 -17.39
C ARG A 78 -2.79 -8.62 -16.66
N VAL A 79 -3.13 -9.12 -15.49
CA VAL A 79 -2.22 -9.89 -14.62
C VAL A 79 -2.99 -11.05 -14.02
N LYS A 80 -2.25 -12.02 -13.49
CA LYS A 80 -2.83 -13.20 -12.83
C LYS A 80 -2.04 -13.53 -11.58
N GLU A 81 -2.60 -14.38 -10.73
CA GLU A 81 -1.91 -14.88 -9.54
C GLU A 81 -0.54 -15.42 -9.90
N GLY A 82 0.45 -15.08 -9.09
CA GLY A 82 1.83 -15.50 -9.28
C GLY A 82 2.68 -14.56 -10.13
N ASP A 83 2.07 -13.58 -10.83
CA ASP A 83 2.84 -12.62 -11.62
C ASP A 83 3.66 -11.71 -10.72
N ARG A 84 4.89 -11.42 -11.14
CA ARG A 84 5.73 -10.43 -10.48
C ARG A 84 5.44 -9.05 -11.04
N VAL A 85 5.20 -8.09 -10.16
CA VAL A 85 4.79 -6.74 -10.54
C VAL A 85 5.53 -5.69 -9.74
N SER A 86 5.63 -4.49 -10.31
CA SER A 86 5.94 -3.28 -9.56
C SER A 86 4.73 -2.36 -9.67
N PHE A 87 4.58 -1.47 -8.69
CA PHE A 87 3.39 -0.63 -8.63
C PHE A 87 3.70 0.69 -7.96
N MET A 88 2.82 1.67 -8.23
CA MET A 88 2.82 2.95 -7.53
C MET A 88 1.44 3.18 -6.93
N LEU A 89 1.43 3.76 -5.74
CA LEU A 89 0.22 4.08 -4.98
C LEU A 89 0.33 5.49 -4.43
N PRO A 90 -0.80 6.15 -4.13
CA PRO A 90 -0.74 7.38 -3.35
C PRO A 90 -0.17 7.12 -1.94
N TYR A 91 -0.49 5.97 -1.36
CA TYR A 91 0.01 5.48 -0.08
C TYR A 91 -0.38 4.00 0.04
N GLY A 92 0.22 3.29 1.00
CA GLY A 92 -0.20 1.92 1.31
C GLY A 92 0.86 0.84 1.10
N ALA A 93 2.07 1.18 0.61
CA ALA A 93 3.08 0.17 0.29
C ALA A 93 3.83 -0.37 1.51
N PHE A 94 3.78 0.30 2.67
CA PHE A 94 4.47 -0.18 3.88
C PHE A 94 3.58 -1.14 4.66
N ALA A 95 3.28 -2.26 4.04
CA ALA A 95 2.46 -3.34 4.56
C ALA A 95 2.89 -4.64 3.90
N GLU A 96 2.43 -5.76 4.44
CA GLU A 96 2.74 -7.06 3.82
C GLU A 96 1.98 -7.25 2.51
N GLU A 97 0.79 -6.65 2.39
CA GLU A 97 -0.04 -6.74 1.19
C GLU A 97 -0.65 -5.38 0.88
N ALA A 98 -0.89 -5.13 -0.38
CA ALA A 98 -1.59 -3.93 -0.83
C ALA A 98 -2.64 -4.27 -1.88
N CYS A 99 -3.71 -3.47 -1.87
CA CYS A 99 -4.77 -3.57 -2.87
C CYS A 99 -4.61 -2.39 -3.82
N THR A 100 -4.58 -2.68 -5.11
CA THR A 100 -4.47 -1.63 -6.13
C THR A 100 -5.26 -2.00 -7.37
N HIS A 101 -5.61 -1.00 -8.18
CA HIS A 101 -6.26 -1.23 -9.47
C HIS A 101 -5.29 -1.94 -10.42
N GLU A 102 -5.83 -2.77 -11.34
CA GLU A 102 -4.98 -3.51 -12.27
C GLU A 102 -4.09 -2.63 -13.15
N PHE A 103 -4.42 -1.35 -13.29
CA PHE A 103 -3.63 -0.38 -14.04
C PHE A 103 -2.73 0.49 -13.14
N GLY A 104 -2.74 0.23 -11.86
CA GLY A 104 -1.95 0.99 -10.90
C GLY A 104 -0.47 0.63 -10.84
#